data_b603434be259d5381439c7c96a42bd81
#
_entry.id   b603434be259d5381439c7c96a42bd81
#
_cell.length_a   1.000
_cell.length_b   1.000
_cell.length_c   1.000
_cell.angle_alpha   90.00
_cell.angle_beta   90.00
_cell.angle_gamma   90.00
#
_symmetry.space_group_name_H-M   'P 1'
#
loop_
_entity.id
_entity.type
_entity.pdbx_description
1 polymer ?
#
loop_
_entity_poly.entity_id
_entity_poly.type
_entity_poly.pdbx_seq_one_letter_code
_entity_poly.pdbx_strand_id
1 'polypeptide(L)'
;MSSLSLVTPVWRREVALCALQCDSVDRHLSCYVKHHVIVPDDDLALFDRFNGVRRVVVPASELLPAWLRPMPRLLQHKGERYWWSLRTSPVSGSHVERIVKIAAASALAEDRHCILDPNIVFFRRFDLSPLLRPRPAPLVVTSLAGSPLQAQRMRTSRRLLGLTSASLPAIDFGGPIAVWDRRTARAMIERIEMVTGTEWVEALCCARNVCESMLYGCFVHDSVRHCAEHVPTSQTHCLRFAAAAPDRATIEATLRTAREDEVACSTAGLAATSIDKLSAVLAAQAEQEARVAPAAVSPSAVVPA
;
A
#
# COMPACT_ATOMS: atom_id res chain seq x y z
N MET A 1 9.06 17.92 13.19
CA MET A 1 9.31 16.47 13.31
C MET A 1 8.86 15.81 12.03
N SER A 2 9.58 14.81 11.51
CA SER A 2 9.16 14.07 10.34
C SER A 2 7.94 13.20 10.68
N SER A 3 6.99 13.10 9.76
CA SER A 3 5.74 12.37 9.93
C SER A 3 5.60 11.26 8.89
N LEU A 4 4.98 10.14 9.30
CA LEU A 4 4.69 9.02 8.42
C LEU A 4 3.24 8.59 8.64
N SER A 5 2.52 8.34 7.57
CA SER A 5 1.18 7.74 7.60
C SER A 5 1.13 6.40 6.88
N LEU A 6 0.08 5.65 7.13
CA LEU A 6 -0.28 4.46 6.38
C LEU A 6 -1.37 4.83 5.38
N VAL A 7 -1.32 4.25 4.19
CA VAL A 7 -2.30 4.47 3.12
C VAL A 7 -2.75 3.13 2.57
N THR A 8 -4.04 2.85 2.66
CA THR A 8 -4.66 1.64 2.14
C THR A 8 -5.86 1.99 1.27
N PRO A 9 -5.73 2.02 -0.05
CA PRO A 9 -6.89 2.02 -0.93
C PRO A 9 -7.61 0.67 -0.85
N VAL A 10 -8.93 0.71 -0.74
CA VAL A 10 -9.72 -0.52 -0.53
C VAL A 10 -11.10 -0.41 -1.19
N TRP A 11 -11.60 -1.53 -1.68
CA TRP A 11 -12.88 -1.64 -2.35
C TRP A 11 -13.88 -2.45 -1.54
N ARG A 12 -15.17 -2.28 -1.82
CA ARG A 12 -16.27 -2.97 -1.13
C ARG A 12 -16.05 -4.47 -0.94
N ARG A 13 -15.52 -5.16 -1.96
CA ARG A 13 -15.25 -6.61 -1.91
C ARG A 13 -14.17 -7.01 -0.88
N GLU A 14 -13.36 -6.05 -0.46
CA GLU A 14 -12.20 -6.25 0.42
C GLU A 14 -12.48 -5.81 1.86
N VAL A 15 -13.75 -5.51 2.20
CA VAL A 15 -14.10 -4.99 3.55
C VAL A 15 -13.65 -5.94 4.68
N ALA A 16 -13.73 -7.25 4.48
CA ALA A 16 -13.27 -8.23 5.47
C ALA A 16 -11.74 -8.24 5.60
N LEU A 17 -11.02 -8.12 4.47
CA LEU A 17 -9.55 -7.97 4.48
C LEU A 17 -9.13 -6.67 5.13
N CYS A 18 -9.84 -5.58 4.85
CA CYS A 18 -9.60 -4.30 5.50
C CYS A 18 -9.77 -4.38 7.02
N ALA A 19 -10.80 -5.09 7.50
CA ALA A 19 -10.99 -5.31 8.94
C ALA A 19 -9.78 -6.05 9.54
N LEU A 20 -9.38 -7.16 8.94
CA LEU A 20 -8.24 -7.96 9.41
C LEU A 20 -6.93 -7.14 9.36
N GLN A 21 -6.71 -6.36 8.32
CA GLN A 21 -5.56 -5.47 8.22
C GLN A 21 -5.60 -4.40 9.31
N CYS A 22 -6.74 -3.73 9.50
CA CYS A 22 -6.89 -2.69 10.51
C CYS A 22 -6.59 -3.21 11.92
N ASP A 23 -7.12 -4.37 12.28
CA ASP A 23 -6.86 -5.01 13.57
C ASP A 23 -5.37 -5.36 13.73
N SER A 24 -4.73 -5.85 12.67
CA SER A 24 -3.31 -6.17 12.69
C SER A 24 -2.42 -4.93 12.80
N VAL A 25 -2.78 -3.84 12.11
CA VAL A 25 -2.10 -2.54 12.21
C VAL A 25 -2.18 -1.99 13.63
N ASP A 26 -3.36 -1.97 14.22
CA ASP A 26 -3.56 -1.44 15.58
C ASP A 26 -2.77 -2.22 16.63
N ARG A 27 -2.58 -3.52 16.41
CA ARG A 27 -1.88 -4.42 17.35
C ARG A 27 -0.37 -4.38 17.19
N HIS A 28 0.12 -4.27 15.96
CA HIS A 28 1.54 -4.54 15.66
C HIS A 28 2.35 -3.33 15.19
N LEU A 29 1.71 -2.26 14.70
CA LEU A 29 2.46 -1.11 14.19
C LEU A 29 2.54 0.04 15.19
N SER A 30 3.73 0.67 15.21
CA SER A 30 3.99 1.86 16.00
C SER A 30 4.63 2.97 15.16
N CYS A 31 4.70 4.19 15.71
CA CYS A 31 5.38 5.34 15.11
C CYS A 31 4.81 5.83 13.77
N TYR A 32 3.48 5.75 13.58
CA TYR A 32 2.76 6.43 12.51
C TYR A 32 1.76 7.45 13.06
N VAL A 33 1.45 8.49 12.28
CA VAL A 33 0.52 9.56 12.69
C VAL A 33 -0.92 9.14 12.43
N LYS A 34 -1.22 8.69 11.20
CA LYS A 34 -2.57 8.37 10.75
C LYS A 34 -2.56 7.19 9.77
N HIS A 35 -3.60 6.37 9.80
CA HIS A 35 -3.90 5.37 8.78
C HIS A 35 -5.06 5.89 7.92
N HIS A 36 -4.78 6.24 6.67
CA HIS A 36 -5.78 6.67 5.68
C HIS A 36 -6.30 5.45 4.92
N VAL A 37 -7.57 5.11 5.14
CA VAL A 37 -8.28 4.07 4.39
C VAL A 37 -9.07 4.78 3.29
N ILE A 38 -8.65 4.62 2.04
CA ILE A 38 -9.23 5.36 0.92
C ILE A 38 -10.24 4.47 0.21
N VAL A 39 -11.48 4.95 0.10
CA VAL A 39 -12.60 4.17 -0.42
C VAL A 39 -13.38 4.93 -1.50
N PRO A 40 -14.05 4.26 -2.44
CA PRO A 40 -15.03 4.90 -3.30
C PRO A 40 -16.12 5.57 -2.47
N ASP A 41 -16.60 6.73 -2.90
CA ASP A 41 -17.58 7.54 -2.19
C ASP A 41 -18.85 6.76 -1.83
N ASP A 42 -19.35 5.93 -2.74
CA ASP A 42 -20.53 5.08 -2.50
C ASP A 42 -20.31 3.98 -1.44
N ASP A 43 -19.09 3.76 -1.04
CA ASP A 43 -18.74 2.73 -0.05
C ASP A 43 -18.46 3.32 1.33
N LEU A 44 -18.43 4.65 1.49
CA LEU A 44 -18.14 5.34 2.75
C LEU A 44 -18.90 4.76 3.95
N ALA A 45 -20.23 4.65 3.82
CA ALA A 45 -21.07 4.11 4.90
C ALA A 45 -20.69 2.68 5.34
N LEU A 46 -20.16 1.87 4.42
CA LEU A 46 -19.70 0.51 4.72
C LEU A 46 -18.41 0.50 5.53
N PHE A 47 -17.54 1.50 5.30
CA PHE A 47 -16.23 1.61 5.92
C PHE A 47 -16.18 2.58 7.12
N ASP A 48 -17.24 3.35 7.38
CA ASP A 48 -17.30 4.35 8.44
C ASP A 48 -16.93 3.78 9.82
N ARG A 49 -17.29 2.52 10.08
CA ARG A 49 -16.92 1.78 11.30
C ARG A 49 -15.41 1.64 11.55
N PHE A 50 -14.58 1.88 10.54
CA PHE A 50 -13.12 1.82 10.68
C PHE A 50 -12.51 3.15 11.11
N ASN A 51 -13.29 4.24 11.15
CA ASN A 51 -12.82 5.50 11.69
C ASN A 51 -12.41 5.36 13.16
N GLY A 52 -11.36 6.04 13.56
CA GLY A 52 -10.82 5.99 14.92
C GLY A 52 -9.80 7.09 15.18
N VAL A 53 -9.23 7.09 16.37
CA VAL A 53 -8.25 8.13 16.77
C VAL A 53 -7.07 8.23 15.79
N ARG A 54 -6.55 7.08 15.36
CA ARG A 54 -5.39 6.98 14.47
C ARG A 54 -5.76 6.53 13.05
N ARG A 55 -7.04 6.46 12.71
CA ARG A 55 -7.51 6.04 11.39
C ARG A 55 -8.61 6.96 10.88
N VAL A 56 -8.59 7.22 9.60
CA VAL A 56 -9.60 8.01 8.89
C VAL A 56 -9.96 7.32 7.59
N VAL A 57 -11.26 7.22 7.33
CA VAL A 57 -11.79 6.79 6.03
C VAL A 57 -11.93 8.03 5.14
N VAL A 58 -11.28 8.00 4.00
CA VAL A 58 -11.17 9.12 3.06
C VAL A 58 -11.89 8.74 1.76
N PRO A 59 -12.84 9.57 1.26
CA PRO A 59 -13.44 9.33 -0.05
C PRO A 59 -12.42 9.53 -1.17
N ALA A 60 -12.43 8.65 -2.17
CA ALA A 60 -11.51 8.73 -3.30
C ALA A 60 -11.67 10.04 -4.10
N SER A 61 -12.85 10.66 -4.07
CA SER A 61 -13.11 11.96 -4.72
C SER A 61 -12.33 13.13 -4.11
N GLU A 62 -11.86 13.03 -2.87
CA GLU A 62 -10.97 14.06 -2.29
C GLU A 62 -9.56 14.04 -2.91
N LEU A 63 -9.17 12.93 -3.53
CA LEU A 63 -7.85 12.72 -4.11
C LEU A 63 -7.86 12.69 -5.65
N LEU A 64 -9.00 12.44 -6.25
CA LEU A 64 -9.16 12.33 -7.71
C LEU A 64 -9.80 13.61 -8.27
N PRO A 65 -9.48 14.00 -9.51
CA PRO A 65 -10.11 15.16 -10.13
C PRO A 65 -11.60 14.91 -10.39
N ALA A 66 -12.41 15.94 -10.25
CA ALA A 66 -13.87 15.86 -10.36
C ALA A 66 -14.38 15.37 -11.75
N TRP A 67 -13.53 15.42 -12.78
CA TRP A 67 -13.89 14.92 -14.12
C TRP A 67 -13.78 13.39 -14.24
N LEU A 68 -13.07 12.69 -13.35
CA LEU A 68 -12.95 11.23 -13.33
C LEU A 68 -13.99 10.65 -12.35
N ARG A 69 -15.08 10.11 -12.86
CA ARG A 69 -16.23 9.68 -12.07
C ARG A 69 -16.47 8.19 -12.12
N PRO A 70 -16.83 7.55 -11.00
CA PRO A 70 -17.21 6.15 -11.01
C PRO A 70 -18.47 5.92 -11.85
N MET A 71 -18.48 4.87 -12.65
CA MET A 71 -19.69 4.44 -13.36
C MET A 71 -20.71 3.86 -12.37
N PRO A 72 -22.02 4.01 -12.68
CA PRO A 72 -23.06 3.37 -11.88
C PRO A 72 -22.81 1.89 -11.69
N ARG A 73 -23.09 1.35 -10.49
CA ARG A 73 -22.83 -0.06 -10.15
C ARG A 73 -23.53 -1.05 -11.07
N LEU A 74 -24.66 -0.68 -11.64
CA LEU A 74 -25.38 -1.51 -12.62
C LEU A 74 -24.58 -1.77 -13.91
N LEU A 75 -23.57 -0.98 -14.19
CA LEU A 75 -22.71 -1.09 -15.36
C LEU A 75 -21.37 -1.79 -15.06
N GLN A 76 -21.27 -2.50 -13.94
CA GLN A 76 -20.11 -3.32 -13.62
C GLN A 76 -19.95 -4.47 -14.61
N HIS A 77 -18.71 -4.73 -15.01
CA HIS A 77 -18.40 -5.87 -15.87
C HIS A 77 -17.51 -6.86 -15.12
N LYS A 78 -17.90 -8.12 -15.07
CA LYS A 78 -17.18 -9.20 -14.35
C LYS A 78 -16.81 -8.87 -12.89
N GLY A 79 -17.70 -8.13 -12.18
CA GLY A 79 -17.47 -7.72 -10.80
C GLY A 79 -16.47 -6.58 -10.62
N GLU A 80 -15.92 -6.03 -11.71
CA GLU A 80 -15.03 -4.88 -11.68
C GLU A 80 -15.81 -3.59 -11.98
N ARG A 81 -15.54 -2.56 -11.18
CA ARG A 81 -16.11 -1.22 -11.37
C ARG A 81 -15.22 -0.43 -12.32
N TYR A 82 -15.85 0.39 -13.16
CA TYR A 82 -15.17 1.28 -14.07
C TYR A 82 -15.37 2.75 -13.67
N TRP A 83 -14.41 3.58 -14.03
CA TRP A 83 -14.50 5.04 -14.00
C TRP A 83 -14.54 5.56 -15.43
N TRP A 84 -15.25 6.65 -15.62
CA TRP A 84 -15.41 7.27 -16.92
C TRP A 84 -15.18 8.77 -16.86
N SER A 85 -14.85 9.35 -18.00
CA SER A 85 -14.72 10.77 -18.22
C SER A 85 -14.96 11.10 -19.69
N LEU A 86 -15.10 12.40 -20.00
CA LEU A 86 -15.10 12.88 -21.39
C LEU A 86 -13.66 13.03 -21.95
N ARG A 87 -12.64 12.88 -21.11
CA ARG A 87 -11.22 13.07 -21.47
C ARG A 87 -10.52 11.78 -21.83
N THR A 88 -10.98 10.65 -21.31
CA THR A 88 -10.30 9.36 -21.43
C THR A 88 -11.30 8.24 -21.70
N SER A 89 -10.83 7.13 -22.25
CA SER A 89 -11.61 5.89 -22.26
C SER A 89 -11.93 5.41 -20.85
N PRO A 90 -12.98 4.60 -20.65
CA PRO A 90 -13.28 4.03 -19.33
C PRO A 90 -12.09 3.29 -18.73
N VAL A 91 -11.84 3.52 -17.45
CA VAL A 91 -10.70 2.99 -16.68
C VAL A 91 -11.19 2.03 -15.62
N SER A 92 -10.55 0.88 -15.49
CA SER A 92 -10.92 -0.12 -14.48
C SER A 92 -10.61 0.34 -13.06
N GLY A 93 -11.34 -0.20 -12.07
CA GLY A 93 -11.11 0.11 -10.67
C GLY A 93 -9.70 -0.21 -10.21
N SER A 94 -9.17 -1.35 -10.63
CA SER A 94 -7.79 -1.73 -10.32
C SER A 94 -6.74 -0.77 -10.91
N HIS A 95 -7.06 -0.08 -11.99
CA HIS A 95 -6.21 0.97 -12.54
C HIS A 95 -6.33 2.27 -11.73
N VAL A 96 -7.57 2.65 -11.36
CA VAL A 96 -7.83 3.84 -10.54
C VAL A 96 -7.20 3.68 -9.15
N GLU A 97 -7.18 2.49 -8.57
CA GLU A 97 -6.48 2.22 -7.31
C GLU A 97 -5.01 2.65 -7.35
N ARG A 98 -4.31 2.37 -8.45
CA ARG A 98 -2.91 2.79 -8.64
C ARG A 98 -2.77 4.31 -8.70
N ILE A 99 -3.73 4.99 -9.36
CA ILE A 99 -3.78 6.45 -9.40
C ILE A 99 -4.03 7.00 -7.99
N VAL A 100 -4.94 6.42 -7.23
CA VAL A 100 -5.25 6.82 -5.85
C VAL A 100 -4.03 6.69 -4.94
N LYS A 101 -3.20 5.65 -5.08
CA LYS A 101 -1.95 5.50 -4.30
C LYS A 101 -0.98 6.67 -4.57
N ILE A 102 -0.82 7.06 -5.83
CA ILE A 102 0.03 8.20 -6.22
C ILE A 102 -0.58 9.51 -5.71
N ALA A 103 -1.89 9.69 -5.89
CA ALA A 103 -2.60 10.87 -5.43
C ALA A 103 -2.46 11.04 -3.90
N ALA A 104 -2.68 9.99 -3.14
CA ALA A 104 -2.52 9.99 -1.69
C ALA A 104 -1.10 10.36 -1.27
N ALA A 105 -0.09 9.72 -1.88
CA ALA A 105 1.31 9.98 -1.56
C ALA A 105 1.75 11.42 -1.86
N SER A 106 1.11 12.11 -2.81
CA SER A 106 1.43 13.48 -3.18
C SER A 106 0.60 14.52 -2.42
N ALA A 107 -0.66 14.22 -2.07
CA ALA A 107 -1.62 15.19 -1.53
C ALA A 107 -1.70 15.18 0.00
N LEU A 108 -1.61 14.02 0.64
CA LEU A 108 -1.68 13.91 2.10
C LEU A 108 -0.56 14.71 2.79
N ALA A 109 -0.83 15.13 4.02
CA ALA A 109 -0.01 16.12 4.72
C ALA A 109 1.35 15.60 5.20
N GLU A 110 1.43 14.31 5.50
CA GLU A 110 2.61 13.68 6.10
C GLU A 110 3.79 13.64 5.11
N ASP A 111 5.01 13.58 5.64
CA ASP A 111 6.23 13.59 4.82
C ASP A 111 6.44 12.29 4.04
N ARG A 112 6.04 11.17 4.65
CA ARG A 112 6.15 9.82 4.06
C ARG A 112 4.88 9.04 4.24
N HIS A 113 4.66 8.13 3.32
CA HIS A 113 3.49 7.27 3.28
C HIS A 113 3.94 5.82 3.12
N CYS A 114 3.52 4.96 4.06
CA CYS A 114 3.63 3.52 3.90
C CYS A 114 2.40 3.04 3.14
N ILE A 115 2.59 2.68 1.88
CA ILE A 115 1.52 2.21 0.98
C ILE A 115 1.32 0.72 1.24
N LEU A 116 0.11 0.35 1.61
CA LEU A 116 -0.28 -1.02 1.95
C LEU A 116 -1.45 -1.46 1.08
N ASP A 117 -1.36 -2.65 0.52
CA ASP A 117 -2.54 -3.30 -0.05
C ASP A 117 -3.42 -3.87 1.07
N PRO A 118 -4.76 -3.96 0.90
CA PRO A 118 -5.66 -4.47 1.95
C PRO A 118 -5.42 -5.95 2.31
N ASN A 119 -4.68 -6.67 1.46
CA ASN A 119 -4.30 -8.07 1.67
C ASN A 119 -3.02 -8.25 2.52
N ILE A 120 -2.46 -7.19 3.08
CA ILE A 120 -1.27 -7.24 3.94
C ILE A 120 -1.70 -7.25 5.40
N VAL A 121 -1.31 -8.29 6.12
CA VAL A 121 -1.68 -8.51 7.52
C VAL A 121 -0.41 -8.66 8.35
N PHE A 122 -0.28 -7.85 9.40
CA PHE A 122 0.86 -7.89 10.30
C PHE A 122 0.65 -8.97 11.38
N PHE A 123 1.70 -9.72 11.68
CA PHE A 123 1.68 -10.78 12.69
C PHE A 123 2.81 -10.65 13.74
N ARG A 124 3.69 -9.63 13.58
CA ARG A 124 4.75 -9.26 14.52
C ARG A 124 4.81 -7.76 14.68
N ARG A 125 5.31 -7.29 15.80
CA ARG A 125 5.54 -5.87 16.06
C ARG A 125 6.51 -5.30 15.03
N PHE A 126 6.15 -4.15 14.49
CA PHE A 126 6.96 -3.41 13.53
C PHE A 126 6.98 -1.92 13.89
N ASP A 127 8.14 -1.46 14.30
CA ASP A 127 8.37 -0.04 14.58
C ASP A 127 8.73 0.68 13.27
N LEU A 128 7.94 1.67 12.90
CA LEU A 128 8.14 2.47 11.70
C LEU A 128 9.09 3.66 11.90
N SER A 129 9.61 3.87 13.11
CA SER A 129 10.55 4.99 13.38
C SER A 129 11.81 4.98 12.49
N PRO A 130 12.39 3.83 12.09
CA PRO A 130 13.50 3.80 11.15
C PRO A 130 13.17 4.34 9.76
N LEU A 131 11.88 4.41 9.40
CA LEU A 131 11.40 4.89 8.11
C LEU A 131 11.16 6.41 8.09
N LEU A 132 11.31 7.09 9.22
CA LEU A 132 11.16 8.54 9.33
C LEU A 132 12.41 9.27 8.82
N ARG A 133 12.21 10.51 8.29
CA ARG A 133 13.32 11.41 7.99
C ARG A 133 14.13 11.74 9.27
N PRO A 134 15.42 12.00 9.19
CA PRO A 134 16.22 12.26 7.97
C PRO A 134 16.76 11.00 7.29
N ARG A 135 16.50 9.79 7.79
CA ARG A 135 16.99 8.55 7.18
C ARG A 135 16.47 8.40 5.74
N PRO A 136 17.25 7.84 4.81
CA PRO A 136 16.78 7.52 3.47
C PRO A 136 15.57 6.59 3.51
N ALA A 137 14.63 6.75 2.57
CA ALA A 137 13.49 5.84 2.46
C ALA A 137 13.93 4.51 1.82
N PRO A 138 13.47 3.35 2.28
CA PRO A 138 13.74 2.10 1.59
C PRO A 138 13.06 2.07 0.23
N LEU A 139 13.80 1.67 -0.81
CA LEU A 139 13.28 1.39 -2.13
C LEU A 139 13.43 -0.12 -2.38
N VAL A 140 12.31 -0.84 -2.40
CA VAL A 140 12.35 -2.27 -2.69
C VAL A 140 12.76 -2.49 -4.13
N VAL A 141 13.85 -3.23 -4.33
CA VAL A 141 14.41 -3.56 -5.64
C VAL A 141 14.55 -5.08 -5.74
N THR A 142 13.87 -5.68 -6.70
CA THR A 142 13.91 -7.12 -6.95
C THR A 142 14.25 -7.42 -8.41
N SER A 143 14.53 -8.68 -8.73
CA SER A 143 14.78 -9.08 -10.12
C SER A 143 13.49 -9.14 -10.92
N LEU A 144 13.50 -8.69 -12.16
CA LEU A 144 12.36 -8.67 -13.09
C LEU A 144 12.02 -10.06 -13.66
N ALA A 145 12.47 -11.11 -13.11
CA ALA A 145 12.18 -12.56 -13.32
C ALA A 145 11.46 -12.92 -14.66
N GLY A 146 11.84 -12.31 -15.80
CA GLY A 146 11.36 -12.69 -17.13
C GLY A 146 9.86 -12.49 -17.44
N SER A 147 9.11 -11.78 -16.57
CA SER A 147 7.67 -11.54 -16.80
C SER A 147 7.42 -10.53 -17.94
N PRO A 148 6.75 -10.94 -19.04
CA PRO A 148 6.39 -10.01 -20.13
C PRO A 148 5.55 -8.82 -19.64
N LEU A 149 4.66 -9.03 -18.68
CA LEU A 149 3.81 -7.98 -18.08
C LEU A 149 4.65 -6.95 -17.34
N GLN A 150 5.63 -7.39 -16.54
CA GLN A 150 6.52 -6.47 -15.83
C GLN A 150 7.39 -5.67 -16.78
N ALA A 151 7.87 -6.30 -17.87
CA ALA A 151 8.58 -5.58 -18.93
C ALA A 151 7.71 -4.51 -19.60
N GLN A 152 6.41 -4.78 -19.82
CA GLN A 152 5.47 -3.79 -20.35
C GLN A 152 5.23 -2.64 -19.36
N ARG A 153 5.07 -2.95 -18.07
CA ARG A 153 4.94 -1.95 -16.99
C ARG A 153 6.17 -1.04 -16.92
N MET A 154 7.36 -1.63 -17.00
CA MET A 154 8.62 -0.89 -17.06
C MET A 154 8.66 0.06 -18.27
N ARG A 155 8.32 -0.42 -19.47
CA ARG A 155 8.27 0.44 -20.68
C ARG A 155 7.27 1.58 -20.53
N THR A 156 6.07 1.30 -19.98
CA THR A 156 5.05 2.32 -19.75
C THR A 156 5.54 3.37 -18.76
N SER A 157 6.12 2.96 -17.63
CA SER A 157 6.66 3.87 -16.62
C SER A 157 7.77 4.76 -17.19
N ARG A 158 8.73 4.17 -17.92
CA ARG A 158 9.82 4.92 -18.55
C ARG A 158 9.31 5.91 -19.60
N ARG A 159 8.33 5.52 -20.42
CA ARG A 159 7.71 6.41 -21.39
C ARG A 159 7.03 7.62 -20.75
N LEU A 160 6.25 7.40 -19.69
CA LEU A 160 5.57 8.48 -18.94
C LEU A 160 6.56 9.45 -18.30
N LEU A 161 7.75 8.98 -17.96
CA LEU A 161 8.83 9.80 -17.38
C LEU A 161 9.79 10.38 -18.42
N GLY A 162 9.61 10.09 -19.71
CA GLY A 162 10.50 10.54 -20.79
C GLY A 162 11.90 9.93 -20.71
N LEU A 163 12.02 8.71 -20.16
CA LEU A 163 13.29 8.02 -20.03
C LEU A 163 13.58 7.18 -21.27
N THR A 164 14.75 7.38 -21.88
CA THR A 164 15.19 6.61 -23.05
C THR A 164 15.44 5.15 -22.72
N SER A 165 15.07 4.25 -23.62
CA SER A 165 15.11 2.79 -23.39
C SER A 165 16.08 2.10 -24.35
N ALA A 166 17.38 2.37 -24.26
CA ALA A 166 18.34 1.57 -25.03
C ALA A 166 18.38 0.11 -24.52
N SER A 167 18.27 -0.10 -23.20
CA SER A 167 18.06 -1.39 -22.56
C SER A 167 17.15 -1.21 -21.35
N LEU A 168 16.24 -2.17 -21.11
CA LEU A 168 15.43 -2.15 -19.90
C LEU A 168 16.25 -2.74 -18.76
N PRO A 169 16.34 -2.05 -17.61
CA PRO A 169 16.92 -2.67 -16.43
C PRO A 169 16.10 -3.93 -16.05
N ALA A 170 16.81 -5.01 -15.69
CA ALA A 170 16.19 -6.25 -15.25
C ALA A 170 15.75 -6.20 -13.78
N ILE A 171 15.15 -5.07 -13.36
CA ILE A 171 14.74 -4.77 -11.99
C ILE A 171 13.25 -4.47 -11.92
N ASP A 172 12.65 -4.85 -10.78
CA ASP A 172 11.29 -4.52 -10.39
C ASP A 172 11.35 -3.71 -9.08
N PHE A 173 10.44 -2.74 -8.94
CA PHE A 173 10.32 -1.89 -7.75
C PHE A 173 9.08 -2.23 -6.91
N GLY A 174 8.47 -3.38 -7.17
CA GLY A 174 7.28 -3.83 -6.47
C GLY A 174 7.57 -4.43 -5.11
N GLY A 175 6.89 -3.96 -4.07
CA GLY A 175 6.90 -4.54 -2.75
C GLY A 175 5.52 -4.45 -2.10
N PRO A 176 5.13 -5.41 -1.24
CA PRO A 176 3.85 -5.40 -0.55
C PRO A 176 3.74 -4.28 0.49
N ILE A 177 4.88 -3.80 0.99
CA ILE A 177 5.02 -2.66 1.89
C ILE A 177 5.97 -1.68 1.21
N ALA A 178 5.45 -0.56 0.71
CA ALA A 178 6.24 0.44 0.01
C ALA A 178 6.25 1.75 0.80
N VAL A 179 7.42 2.38 0.95
CA VAL A 179 7.56 3.67 1.62
C VAL A 179 7.83 4.74 0.59
N TRP A 180 6.90 5.66 0.42
CA TRP A 180 7.00 6.74 -0.55
C TRP A 180 7.15 8.08 0.16
N ASP A 181 8.04 8.91 -0.38
CA ASP A 181 8.26 10.27 0.10
C ASP A 181 7.39 11.24 -0.69
N ARG A 182 6.67 12.13 0.01
CA ARG A 182 5.74 13.08 -0.59
C ARG A 182 6.42 14.01 -1.61
N ARG A 183 7.63 14.49 -1.33
CA ARG A 183 8.35 15.37 -2.25
C ARG A 183 8.73 14.63 -3.53
N THR A 184 9.16 13.40 -3.39
CA THR A 184 9.47 12.52 -4.52
C THR A 184 8.23 12.22 -5.36
N ALA A 185 7.09 11.91 -4.72
CA ALA A 185 5.83 11.68 -5.43
C ALA A 185 5.36 12.92 -6.20
N ARG A 186 5.47 14.10 -5.63
CA ARG A 186 5.15 15.37 -6.31
C ARG A 186 6.06 15.64 -7.48
N ALA A 187 7.37 15.50 -7.31
CA ALA A 187 8.34 15.69 -8.39
C ALA A 187 8.14 14.68 -9.54
N MET A 188 7.73 13.45 -9.22
CA MET A 188 7.34 12.45 -10.22
C MET A 188 6.12 12.90 -11.03
N ILE A 189 5.08 13.44 -10.37
CA ILE A 189 3.89 13.99 -11.00
C ILE A 189 4.26 15.13 -11.95
N GLU A 190 5.02 16.12 -11.48
CA GLU A 190 5.51 17.24 -12.27
C GLU A 190 6.30 16.76 -13.50
N ARG A 191 7.10 15.71 -13.35
CA ARG A 191 7.83 15.09 -14.46
C ARG A 191 6.90 14.45 -15.48
N ILE A 192 5.86 13.76 -15.05
CA ILE A 192 4.85 13.16 -15.96
C ILE A 192 4.16 14.25 -16.76
N GLU A 193 3.69 15.32 -16.10
CA GLU A 193 3.01 16.44 -16.76
C GLU A 193 3.92 17.16 -17.76
N MET A 194 5.18 17.38 -17.39
CA MET A 194 6.18 17.98 -18.28
C MET A 194 6.40 17.12 -19.54
N VAL A 195 6.47 15.81 -19.40
CA VAL A 195 6.76 14.89 -20.51
C VAL A 195 5.54 14.68 -21.39
N THR A 196 4.35 14.57 -20.79
CA THR A 196 3.14 14.24 -21.54
C THR A 196 2.38 15.45 -22.07
N GLY A 197 2.62 16.63 -21.48
CA GLY A 197 1.88 17.86 -21.81
C GLY A 197 0.43 17.86 -21.34
N THR A 198 0.04 16.90 -20.48
CA THR A 198 -1.32 16.75 -19.94
C THR A 198 -1.30 16.60 -18.44
N GLU A 199 -2.45 16.82 -17.78
CA GLU A 199 -2.62 16.51 -16.36
C GLU A 199 -2.23 15.05 -16.07
N TRP A 200 -1.47 14.82 -15.02
CA TRP A 200 -0.91 13.49 -14.71
C TRP A 200 -1.95 12.38 -14.58
N VAL A 201 -3.14 12.67 -14.00
CA VAL A 201 -4.22 11.68 -13.89
C VAL A 201 -4.72 11.29 -15.28
N GLU A 202 -4.87 12.27 -16.20
CA GLU A 202 -5.27 12.02 -17.58
C GLU A 202 -4.21 11.18 -18.31
N ALA A 203 -2.93 11.53 -18.15
CA ALA A 203 -1.81 10.77 -18.72
C ALA A 203 -1.82 9.30 -18.26
N LEU A 204 -2.07 9.06 -16.96
CA LEU A 204 -2.16 7.71 -16.41
C LEU A 204 -3.40 6.97 -16.90
N CYS A 205 -4.58 7.62 -16.96
CA CYS A 205 -5.80 7.01 -17.47
C CYS A 205 -5.66 6.58 -18.94
N CYS A 206 -4.92 7.32 -19.75
CA CYS A 206 -4.64 7.00 -21.16
C CYS A 206 -3.56 5.92 -21.33
N ALA A 207 -2.77 5.63 -20.29
CA ALA A 207 -1.68 4.67 -20.36
C ALA A 207 -2.15 3.26 -20.01
N ARG A 208 -1.72 2.24 -20.78
CA ARG A 208 -1.95 0.83 -20.47
C ARG A 208 -0.83 0.29 -19.59
N ASN A 209 -1.16 -0.72 -18.75
CA ASN A 209 -0.19 -1.41 -17.90
C ASN A 209 0.58 -0.47 -16.95
N VAL A 210 -0.08 0.55 -16.44
CA VAL A 210 0.48 1.40 -15.38
C VAL A 210 0.72 0.54 -14.13
N CYS A 211 1.89 0.71 -13.51
CA CYS A 211 2.23 0.16 -12.21
C CYS A 211 2.84 1.29 -11.38
N GLU A 212 2.20 1.64 -10.31
CA GLU A 212 2.54 2.80 -9.49
C GLU A 212 3.91 2.65 -8.83
N SER A 213 4.22 1.46 -8.31
CA SER A 213 5.52 1.17 -7.71
C SER A 213 6.65 1.19 -8.73
N MET A 214 6.41 0.64 -9.94
CA MET A 214 7.37 0.71 -11.04
C MET A 214 7.61 2.15 -11.49
N LEU A 215 6.54 2.95 -11.55
CA LEU A 215 6.63 4.37 -11.94
C LEU A 215 7.46 5.16 -10.93
N TYR A 216 7.14 5.00 -9.64
CA TYR A 216 7.89 5.64 -8.55
C TYR A 216 9.36 5.19 -8.54
N GLY A 217 9.60 3.88 -8.61
CA GLY A 217 10.96 3.32 -8.60
C GLY A 217 11.80 3.76 -9.81
N CYS A 218 11.22 3.80 -11.01
CA CYS A 218 11.91 4.32 -12.20
C CYS A 218 12.29 5.80 -12.02
N PHE A 219 11.38 6.60 -11.45
CA PHE A 219 11.66 8.02 -11.21
C PHE A 219 12.79 8.21 -10.20
N VAL A 220 12.77 7.48 -9.08
CA VAL A 220 13.84 7.53 -8.08
C VAL A 220 15.17 7.07 -8.65
N HIS A 221 15.17 5.95 -9.37
CA HIS A 221 16.39 5.34 -9.92
C HIS A 221 17.09 6.25 -10.95
N ASP A 222 16.31 7.00 -11.74
CA ASP A 222 16.84 7.87 -12.81
C ASP A 222 17.18 9.30 -12.29
N SER A 223 16.67 9.69 -11.15
CA SER A 223 16.89 11.01 -10.55
C SER A 223 18.02 10.98 -9.54
N VAL A 224 19.14 11.64 -9.83
CA VAL A 224 20.30 11.73 -8.92
C VAL A 224 19.89 12.25 -7.54
N ARG A 225 19.05 13.28 -7.47
CA ARG A 225 18.58 13.86 -6.21
C ARG A 225 17.76 12.90 -5.39
N HIS A 226 16.76 12.27 -6.01
CA HIS A 226 15.83 11.38 -5.30
C HIS A 226 16.44 10.02 -5.01
N CYS A 227 17.40 9.56 -5.84
CA CYS A 227 18.19 8.38 -5.55
C CYS A 227 18.99 8.51 -4.24
N ALA A 228 19.57 9.69 -3.97
CA ALA A 228 20.29 9.93 -2.73
C ALA A 228 19.39 9.96 -1.46
N GLU A 229 18.09 10.21 -1.62
CA GLU A 229 17.10 10.18 -0.54
C GLU A 229 16.50 8.78 -0.28
N HIS A 230 16.93 7.78 -1.06
CA HIS A 230 16.44 6.40 -0.97
C HIS A 230 17.60 5.41 -0.80
N VAL A 231 17.30 4.28 -0.17
CA VAL A 231 18.24 3.16 -0.05
C VAL A 231 17.63 1.91 -0.70
N PRO A 232 18.29 1.33 -1.74
CA PRO A 232 17.84 0.08 -2.33
C PRO A 232 17.87 -1.05 -1.31
N THR A 233 16.83 -1.86 -1.28
CA THR A 233 16.73 -3.03 -0.41
C THR A 233 16.00 -4.16 -1.12
N SER A 234 16.35 -5.40 -0.83
CA SER A 234 15.58 -6.59 -1.22
C SER A 234 14.59 -7.04 -0.13
N GLN A 235 14.59 -6.38 1.03
CA GLN A 235 13.72 -6.72 2.15
C GLN A 235 12.29 -6.23 1.86
N THR A 236 11.35 -7.17 1.78
CA THR A 236 9.93 -6.84 1.58
C THR A 236 9.14 -6.80 2.87
N HIS A 237 9.72 -7.26 3.99
CA HIS A 237 9.11 -7.39 5.31
C HIS A 237 7.82 -8.24 5.32
N CYS A 238 7.55 -8.96 4.25
CA CYS A 238 6.29 -9.66 4.05
C CYS A 238 6.53 -11.05 3.47
N LEU A 239 6.09 -12.08 4.17
CA LEU A 239 6.08 -13.44 3.66
C LEU A 239 4.89 -13.68 2.72
N ARG A 240 5.02 -14.70 1.86
CA ARG A 240 3.94 -15.22 1.03
C ARG A 240 3.75 -16.70 1.30
N PHE A 241 2.49 -17.13 1.34
CA PHE A 241 2.19 -18.57 1.45
C PHE A 241 2.45 -19.27 0.12
N ALA A 242 3.09 -20.45 0.18
CA ALA A 242 3.41 -21.22 -1.01
C ALA A 242 2.17 -21.86 -1.65
N ALA A 243 1.17 -22.22 -0.85
CA ALA A 243 -0.09 -22.83 -1.30
C ALA A 243 -1.25 -21.84 -1.23
N ALA A 244 -2.18 -21.93 -2.17
CA ALA A 244 -3.39 -21.10 -2.17
C ALA A 244 -4.41 -21.49 -1.08
N ALA A 245 -4.38 -22.73 -0.61
CA ALA A 245 -5.32 -23.25 0.40
C ALA A 245 -4.59 -23.99 1.54
N PRO A 246 -3.67 -23.32 2.28
CA PRO A 246 -3.03 -23.93 3.44
C PRO A 246 -4.06 -24.27 4.53
N ASP A 247 -3.83 -25.36 5.24
CA ASP A 247 -4.55 -25.66 6.46
C ASP A 247 -4.02 -24.85 7.65
N ARG A 248 -4.69 -24.95 8.79
CA ARG A 248 -4.32 -24.22 10.01
C ARG A 248 -2.90 -24.56 10.46
N ALA A 249 -2.53 -25.83 10.47
CA ALA A 249 -1.22 -26.27 10.93
C ALA A 249 -0.09 -25.70 10.03
N THR A 250 -0.30 -25.69 8.71
CA THR A 250 0.62 -25.09 7.75
C THR A 250 0.74 -23.57 7.95
N ILE A 251 -0.36 -22.88 8.22
CA ILE A 251 -0.32 -21.42 8.54
C ILE A 251 0.51 -21.19 9.79
N GLU A 252 0.21 -21.89 10.89
CA GLU A 252 0.93 -21.76 12.16
C GLU A 252 2.43 -22.06 12.02
N ALA A 253 2.78 -23.11 11.28
CA ALA A 253 4.16 -23.47 11.00
C ALA A 253 4.88 -22.38 10.17
N THR A 254 4.22 -21.88 9.12
CA THR A 254 4.78 -20.82 8.26
C THR A 254 5.06 -19.54 9.06
N LEU A 255 4.10 -19.09 9.88
CA LEU A 255 4.29 -17.88 10.69
C LEU A 255 5.38 -18.06 11.75
N ARG A 256 5.51 -19.26 12.33
CA ARG A 256 6.55 -19.58 13.32
C ARG A 256 7.96 -19.60 12.72
N THR A 257 8.09 -20.12 11.50
CA THR A 257 9.38 -20.23 10.80
C THR A 257 9.72 -19.01 9.94
N ALA A 258 8.87 -17.98 9.95
CA ALA A 258 9.12 -16.71 9.27
C ALA A 258 10.42 -16.07 9.78
N ARG A 259 11.20 -15.48 8.88
CA ARG A 259 12.45 -14.76 9.22
C ARG A 259 12.14 -13.61 10.18
N GLU A 260 13.16 -13.12 10.88
CA GLU A 260 12.99 -12.00 11.83
C GLU A 260 12.52 -10.71 11.14
N ASP A 261 12.98 -10.48 9.91
CA ASP A 261 12.59 -9.31 9.12
C ASP A 261 11.20 -9.43 8.48
N GLU A 262 10.57 -10.62 8.50
CA GLU A 262 9.21 -10.84 8.03
C GLU A 262 8.22 -10.57 9.15
N VAL A 263 7.58 -9.41 9.10
CA VAL A 263 6.64 -8.93 10.12
C VAL A 263 5.18 -8.97 9.67
N ALA A 264 4.97 -9.14 8.37
CA ALA A 264 3.66 -9.22 7.74
C ALA A 264 3.55 -10.44 6.82
N CYS A 265 2.33 -10.82 6.48
CA CYS A 265 2.05 -11.81 5.44
C CYS A 265 1.06 -11.25 4.42
N SER A 266 1.19 -11.71 3.17
CA SER A 266 0.23 -11.39 2.10
C SER A 266 -0.82 -12.48 2.01
N THR A 267 -2.10 -12.09 2.03
CA THR A 267 -3.23 -12.98 1.76
C THR A 267 -3.57 -13.08 0.27
N ALA A 268 -2.82 -12.38 -0.60
CA ALA A 268 -3.01 -12.43 -2.03
C ALA A 268 -2.86 -13.87 -2.56
N GLY A 269 -3.89 -14.34 -3.27
CA GLY A 269 -3.93 -15.70 -3.80
C GLY A 269 -4.40 -16.78 -2.83
N LEU A 270 -4.67 -16.44 -1.56
CA LEU A 270 -5.27 -17.38 -0.62
C LEU A 270 -6.77 -17.57 -0.88
N ALA A 271 -7.25 -18.79 -0.70
CA ALA A 271 -8.67 -19.09 -0.66
C ALA A 271 -9.34 -18.42 0.57
N ALA A 272 -10.59 -18.02 0.45
CA ALA A 272 -11.32 -17.35 1.53
C ALA A 272 -11.30 -18.16 2.84
N THR A 273 -11.48 -19.48 2.78
CA THR A 273 -11.40 -20.37 3.94
C THR A 273 -10.04 -20.38 4.63
N SER A 274 -8.96 -20.09 3.91
CA SER A 274 -7.61 -19.98 4.48
C SER A 274 -7.37 -18.61 5.10
N ILE A 275 -8.02 -17.57 4.60
CA ILE A 275 -8.02 -16.24 5.22
C ILE A 275 -8.74 -16.31 6.58
N ASP A 276 -9.88 -17.03 6.66
CA ASP A 276 -10.59 -17.25 7.93
C ASP A 276 -9.73 -18.01 8.93
N LYS A 277 -9.01 -19.05 8.47
CA LYS A 277 -8.07 -19.81 9.33
C LYS A 277 -6.90 -18.91 9.79
N LEU A 278 -6.34 -18.10 8.92
CA LEU A 278 -5.29 -17.13 9.29
C LEU A 278 -5.80 -16.15 10.34
N SER A 279 -6.99 -15.60 10.16
CA SER A 279 -7.62 -14.71 11.14
C SER A 279 -7.76 -15.38 12.51
N ALA A 280 -8.22 -16.64 12.54
CA ALA A 280 -8.36 -17.41 13.77
C ALA A 280 -7.01 -17.72 14.43
N VAL A 281 -5.95 -18.00 13.66
CA VAL A 281 -4.59 -18.19 14.18
C VAL A 281 -4.06 -16.92 14.82
N LEU A 282 -4.21 -15.78 14.14
CA LEU A 282 -3.73 -14.48 14.65
C LEU A 282 -4.51 -14.04 15.89
N ALA A 283 -5.80 -14.31 15.95
CA ALA A 283 -6.60 -14.04 17.16
C ALA A 283 -6.13 -14.88 18.34
N ALA A 284 -5.88 -16.18 18.15
CA ALA A 284 -5.37 -17.06 19.19
C ALA A 284 -3.97 -16.64 19.71
N GLN A 285 -3.08 -16.22 18.81
CA GLN A 285 -1.77 -15.68 19.19
C GLN A 285 -1.91 -14.42 20.06
N ALA A 286 -2.80 -13.51 19.68
CA ALA A 286 -3.06 -12.29 20.44
C ALA A 286 -3.61 -12.57 21.86
N GLU A 287 -4.52 -13.53 22.00
CA GLU A 287 -5.03 -13.94 23.31
C GLU A 287 -3.91 -14.54 24.18
N GLN A 288 -3.01 -15.30 23.58
CA GLN A 288 -1.88 -15.88 24.28
C GLN A 288 -0.90 -14.80 24.75
N GLU A 289 -0.57 -13.84 23.89
CA GLU A 289 0.29 -12.70 24.25
C GLU A 289 -0.31 -11.87 25.38
N ALA A 290 -1.63 -11.60 25.34
CA ALA A 290 -2.33 -10.86 26.39
C ALA A 290 -2.31 -11.59 27.74
N ARG A 291 -2.32 -12.93 27.76
CA ARG A 291 -2.23 -13.73 29.01
C ARG A 291 -0.82 -13.74 29.59
N VAL A 292 0.20 -13.61 28.76
CA VAL A 292 1.62 -13.66 29.19
C VAL A 292 2.14 -12.27 29.58
N ALA A 293 1.50 -11.18 29.10
CA ALA A 293 1.87 -9.83 29.47
C ALA A 293 1.66 -9.63 30.99
N PRO A 294 2.69 -9.24 31.79
CA PRO A 294 2.52 -8.97 33.20
C PRO A 294 1.52 -7.82 33.39
N ALA A 295 0.60 -7.97 34.33
CA ALA A 295 -0.36 -6.93 34.68
C ALA A 295 0.40 -5.61 34.90
N ALA A 296 0.01 -4.58 34.14
CA ALA A 296 0.62 -3.26 34.25
C ALA A 296 0.55 -2.82 35.73
N VAL A 297 1.71 -2.60 36.34
CA VAL A 297 1.82 -2.07 37.68
C VAL A 297 1.13 -0.72 37.69
N SER A 298 0.00 -0.62 38.37
CA SER A 298 -0.68 0.66 38.59
C SER A 298 0.31 1.64 39.20
N PRO A 299 0.45 2.86 38.71
CA PRO A 299 1.28 3.86 39.37
C PRO A 299 0.70 4.10 40.77
N SER A 300 1.46 3.74 41.80
CA SER A 300 1.16 4.02 43.19
C SER A 300 0.85 5.50 43.36
N ALA A 301 -0.30 5.79 43.91
CA ALA A 301 -0.68 7.13 44.32
C ALA A 301 0.43 7.70 45.22
N VAL A 302 1.11 8.74 44.74
CA VAL A 302 1.98 9.55 45.59
C VAL A 302 1.05 10.33 46.53
N VAL A 303 1.06 9.93 47.77
CA VAL A 303 0.44 10.69 48.86
C VAL A 303 1.32 11.93 49.10
N PRO A 304 0.79 13.15 49.02
CA PRO A 304 1.55 14.33 49.42
C PRO A 304 1.60 14.41 50.94
N ALA A 305 2.81 14.62 51.45
CA ALA A 305 3.07 15.00 52.84
C ALA A 305 2.93 16.51 53.01
#